data_59dea16b75fc190747094a40d8182e1d
#
_entry.id   59dea16b75fc190747094a40d8182e1d
#
_cell.length_a   1.000
_cell.length_b   1.000
_cell.length_c   1.000
_cell.angle_alpha   90.00
_cell.angle_beta   90.00
_cell.angle_gamma   90.00
#
_symmetry.space_group_name_H-M   'P 1'
#
loop_
_entity.id
_entity.type
_entity.pdbx_description
1 polymer ?
#
loop_
_entity_poly.entity_id
_entity_poly.type
_entity_poly.pdbx_seq_one_letter_code
_entity_poly.pdbx_strand_id
1 'polypeptide(L)'
;MKKMTKKKKLFRKVTALAAVIALGASLAGCGSSGEETTQRYSWPLATASPEDTVTQIFAEKFAEEISELSDGRMKIQVYANSTLGGDRDLLETCADGDIPFVVQNTAPQVSFMGDLAVFDLPC
;
A
#
# COMPACT_ATOMS: atom_id res chain seq x y z
N MET A 1 -46.71 -28.61 50.46
CA MET A 1 -45.30 -28.35 50.02
C MET A 1 -44.95 -28.89 48.64
N LYS A 2 -45.88 -29.25 47.72
CA LYS A 2 -45.59 -29.84 46.39
C LYS A 2 -45.65 -28.87 45.20
N LYS A 3 -46.09 -27.62 45.39
CA LYS A 3 -46.25 -26.63 44.30
C LYS A 3 -44.97 -25.78 43.98
N MET A 4 -44.03 -25.69 44.92
CA MET A 4 -42.83 -24.87 44.72
C MET A 4 -41.72 -25.55 43.86
N THR A 5 -41.72 -26.85 43.81
CA THR A 5 -40.70 -27.60 43.05
C THR A 5 -40.94 -27.60 41.54
N LYS A 6 -42.22 -27.51 41.08
CA LYS A 6 -42.53 -27.44 39.65
C LYS A 6 -42.17 -26.11 39.04
N LYS A 7 -42.36 -24.97 39.78
CA LYS A 7 -41.96 -23.62 39.29
C LYS A 7 -40.45 -23.48 39.13
N LYS A 8 -39.62 -24.02 40.07
CA LYS A 8 -38.17 -24.00 39.97
C LYS A 8 -37.63 -24.82 38.79
N LYS A 9 -38.24 -25.96 38.47
CA LYS A 9 -37.83 -26.77 37.31
C LYS A 9 -38.22 -26.14 35.97
N LEU A 10 -39.36 -25.42 35.92
CA LEU A 10 -39.78 -24.70 34.73
C LEU A 10 -38.88 -23.48 34.49
N PHE A 11 -38.51 -22.74 35.55
CA PHE A 11 -37.61 -21.58 35.44
C PHE A 11 -36.21 -21.96 34.98
N ARG A 12 -35.67 -23.12 35.44
CA ARG A 12 -34.36 -23.64 34.98
C ARG A 12 -34.37 -24.10 33.51
N LYS A 13 -35.49 -24.56 32.98
CA LYS A 13 -35.62 -24.95 31.57
C LYS A 13 -35.76 -23.75 30.68
N VAL A 14 -36.41 -22.68 31.13
CA VAL A 14 -36.56 -21.42 30.38
C VAL A 14 -35.22 -20.64 30.32
N THR A 15 -34.46 -20.63 31.43
CA THR A 15 -33.12 -19.98 31.42
C THR A 15 -32.11 -20.75 30.59
N ALA A 16 -32.20 -22.09 30.51
CA ALA A 16 -31.31 -22.87 29.63
C ALA A 16 -31.61 -22.66 28.15
N LEU A 17 -32.92 -22.46 27.79
CA LEU A 17 -33.31 -22.20 26.41
C LEU A 17 -32.92 -20.78 25.96
N ALA A 18 -32.98 -19.79 26.87
CA ALA A 18 -32.56 -18.41 26.59
C ALA A 18 -31.03 -18.29 26.37
N ALA A 19 -30.23 -19.11 27.07
CA ALA A 19 -28.78 -19.13 26.91
C ALA A 19 -28.33 -19.69 25.54
N VAL A 20 -29.05 -20.66 24.99
CA VAL A 20 -28.75 -21.25 23.66
C VAL A 20 -29.06 -20.28 22.53
N ILE A 21 -30.12 -19.46 22.67
CA ILE A 21 -30.49 -18.43 21.67
C ILE A 21 -29.51 -17.29 21.67
N ALA A 22 -28.92 -16.91 22.84
CA ALA A 22 -27.93 -15.87 22.94
C ALA A 22 -26.58 -16.25 22.29
N LEU A 23 -26.18 -17.53 22.27
CA LEU A 23 -24.97 -17.98 21.59
C LEU A 23 -25.15 -18.12 20.06
N GLY A 24 -26.38 -18.33 19.58
CA GLY A 24 -26.66 -18.44 18.14
C GLY A 24 -26.70 -17.09 17.39
N ALA A 25 -26.91 -15.98 18.11
CA ALA A 25 -27.00 -14.66 17.50
C ALA A 25 -25.64 -14.02 17.24
N SER A 26 -24.55 -14.54 17.82
CA SER A 26 -23.20 -13.99 17.64
C SER A 26 -22.46 -14.49 16.39
N LEU A 27 -22.99 -15.45 15.64
CA LEU A 27 -22.39 -15.93 14.38
C LEU A 27 -22.99 -15.28 13.11
N ALA A 28 -24.01 -14.44 13.24
CA ALA A 28 -24.61 -13.74 12.10
C ALA A 28 -23.99 -12.36 11.81
N GLY A 29 -22.87 -12.05 12.43
CA GLY A 29 -22.18 -10.74 12.34
C GLY A 29 -21.13 -10.60 11.24
N CYS A 30 -20.99 -11.56 10.31
CA CYS A 30 -20.18 -11.40 9.10
C CYS A 30 -21.08 -11.22 7.87
N GLY A 31 -21.99 -10.24 7.94
CA GLY A 31 -22.52 -9.61 6.76
C GLY A 31 -21.46 -8.65 6.25
N SER A 32 -20.62 -9.07 5.32
CA SER A 32 -19.84 -8.14 4.52
C SER A 32 -20.85 -7.30 3.74
N SER A 33 -21.17 -6.10 4.26
CA SER A 33 -21.58 -5.01 3.40
C SER A 33 -20.44 -4.91 2.38
N GLY A 34 -20.73 -5.16 1.11
CA GLY A 34 -19.82 -4.95 0.01
C GLY A 34 -19.51 -3.46 -0.13
N GLU A 35 -18.72 -2.94 0.78
CA GLU A 35 -17.87 -1.81 0.49
C GLU A 35 -16.85 -2.38 -0.49
N GLU A 36 -16.98 -1.99 -1.76
CA GLU A 36 -15.85 -2.06 -2.68
C GLU A 36 -14.69 -1.34 -1.99
N THR A 37 -13.85 -2.13 -1.30
CA THR A 37 -12.60 -1.63 -0.75
C THR A 37 -11.76 -1.29 -1.97
N THR A 38 -11.88 -0.04 -2.44
CA THR A 38 -11.04 0.50 -3.49
C THR A 38 -9.61 0.44 -2.97
N GLN A 39 -8.90 -0.62 -3.36
CA GLN A 39 -7.54 -0.86 -2.91
C GLN A 39 -6.67 0.33 -3.32
N ARG A 40 -5.96 0.91 -2.36
CA ARG A 40 -5.07 2.04 -2.57
C ARG A 40 -3.63 1.57 -2.46
N TYR A 41 -2.80 2.11 -3.34
CA TYR A 41 -1.37 1.81 -3.39
C TYR A 41 -0.58 3.09 -3.17
N SER A 42 0.55 2.98 -2.46
CA SER A 42 1.49 4.07 -2.30
C SER A 42 2.91 3.53 -2.47
N TRP A 43 3.68 4.14 -3.37
CA TRP A 43 5.05 3.72 -3.66
C TRP A 43 6.02 4.90 -3.62
N PRO A 44 7.25 4.68 -3.16
CA PRO A 44 8.32 5.64 -3.30
C PRO A 44 8.84 5.69 -4.74
N LEU A 45 9.17 6.90 -5.19
CA LEU A 45 9.98 7.18 -6.36
C LEU A 45 11.17 8.02 -5.90
N ALA A 46 12.38 7.56 -6.19
CA ALA A 46 13.59 8.22 -5.76
C ALA A 46 14.36 8.86 -6.93
N THR A 47 14.98 10.00 -6.66
CA THR A 47 15.97 10.62 -7.54
C THR A 47 17.08 11.27 -6.72
N ALA A 48 18.34 11.11 -7.16
CA ALA A 48 19.46 11.81 -6.57
C ALA A 48 19.51 13.29 -6.98
N SER A 49 18.78 13.65 -8.04
CA SER A 49 18.76 15.01 -8.58
C SER A 49 18.18 16.01 -7.59
N PRO A 50 18.76 17.25 -7.54
CA PRO A 50 18.19 18.34 -6.75
C PRO A 50 16.80 18.75 -7.21
N GLU A 51 16.10 19.46 -6.33
CA GLU A 51 14.85 20.14 -6.65
C GLU A 51 15.04 21.12 -7.82
N ASP A 52 13.97 21.43 -8.52
CA ASP A 52 13.95 22.31 -9.70
C ASP A 52 14.79 21.82 -10.91
N THR A 53 15.25 20.58 -10.91
CA THR A 53 15.86 19.97 -12.09
C THR A 53 14.84 19.29 -12.98
N VAL A 54 15.18 19.11 -14.25
CA VAL A 54 14.33 18.41 -15.23
C VAL A 54 13.98 17.01 -14.75
N THR A 55 14.92 16.31 -14.13
CA THR A 55 14.73 14.94 -13.60
C THR A 55 13.68 14.91 -12.49
N GLN A 56 13.78 15.86 -11.55
CA GLN A 56 12.84 15.95 -10.43
C GLN A 56 11.45 16.39 -10.92
N ILE A 57 11.38 17.41 -11.80
CA ILE A 57 10.11 17.85 -12.40
C ILE A 57 9.42 16.71 -13.16
N PHE A 58 10.19 15.88 -13.88
CA PHE A 58 9.65 14.70 -14.53
C PHE A 58 9.06 13.70 -13.51
N ALA A 59 9.78 13.44 -12.42
CA ALA A 59 9.32 12.53 -11.35
C ALA A 59 8.00 13.01 -10.72
N GLU A 60 7.86 14.31 -10.49
CA GLU A 60 6.63 14.89 -9.96
C GLU A 60 5.48 14.81 -10.94
N LYS A 61 5.72 15.12 -12.22
CA LYS A 61 4.71 14.98 -13.26
C LYS A 61 4.25 13.54 -13.43
N PHE A 62 5.17 12.58 -13.38
CA PHE A 62 4.83 11.16 -13.37
C PHE A 62 3.93 10.80 -12.18
N ALA A 63 4.25 11.28 -10.98
CA ALA A 63 3.44 11.04 -9.78
C ALA A 63 2.04 11.65 -9.88
N GLU A 64 1.91 12.86 -10.43
CA GLU A 64 0.64 13.54 -10.67
C GLU A 64 -0.23 12.75 -11.65
N GLU A 65 0.31 12.40 -12.82
CA GLU A 65 -0.40 11.63 -13.85
C GLU A 65 -0.89 10.26 -13.36
N ILE A 66 -0.06 9.54 -12.61
CA ILE A 66 -0.46 8.25 -12.01
C ILE A 66 -1.62 8.44 -11.03
N SER A 67 -1.61 9.50 -10.24
CA SER A 67 -2.70 9.81 -9.31
C SER A 67 -3.98 10.14 -10.07
N GLU A 68 -3.92 10.96 -11.11
CA GLU A 68 -5.08 11.34 -11.94
C GLU A 68 -5.65 10.13 -12.67
N LEU A 69 -4.84 9.36 -13.39
CA LEU A 69 -5.26 8.20 -14.16
C LEU A 69 -5.85 7.07 -13.29
N SER A 70 -5.49 7.04 -12.02
CA SER A 70 -5.99 6.03 -11.06
C SER A 70 -7.15 6.53 -10.19
N ASP A 71 -7.68 7.73 -10.42
CA ASP A 71 -8.67 8.37 -9.54
C ASP A 71 -8.20 8.43 -8.07
N GLY A 72 -6.89 8.72 -7.86
CA GLY A 72 -6.26 8.80 -6.55
C GLY A 72 -6.06 7.46 -5.84
N ARG A 73 -6.28 6.33 -6.51
CA ARG A 73 -6.04 4.99 -5.95
C ARG A 73 -4.56 4.64 -5.85
N MET A 74 -3.75 5.18 -6.77
CA MET A 74 -2.30 5.00 -6.80
C MET A 74 -1.63 6.34 -6.48
N LYS A 75 -0.71 6.32 -5.51
CA LYS A 75 0.08 7.50 -5.13
C LYS A 75 1.56 7.18 -5.23
N ILE A 76 2.30 8.07 -5.86
CA ILE A 76 3.75 8.03 -5.91
C ILE A 76 4.28 9.14 -5.01
N GLN A 77 5.15 8.78 -4.06
CA GLN A 77 5.84 9.74 -3.20
C GLN A 77 7.24 9.99 -3.77
N VAL A 78 7.49 11.22 -4.20
CA VAL A 78 8.78 11.60 -4.78
C VAL A 78 9.76 12.00 -3.67
N TYR A 79 10.97 11.43 -3.72
CA TYR A 79 12.10 11.70 -2.84
C TYR A 79 13.27 12.20 -3.67
N ALA A 80 13.51 13.50 -3.64
CA ALA A 80 14.59 14.18 -4.35
C ALA A 80 15.85 14.37 -3.47
N ASN A 81 16.86 15.03 -4.00
CA ASN A 81 18.07 15.43 -3.27
C ASN A 81 18.83 14.27 -2.63
N SER A 82 18.91 13.11 -3.26
CA SER A 82 19.57 11.93 -2.69
C SER A 82 19.04 11.51 -1.32
N THR A 83 17.78 11.85 -1.00
CA THR A 83 17.16 11.54 0.31
C THR A 83 17.16 10.05 0.63
N LEU A 84 17.03 9.20 -0.39
CA LEU A 84 17.05 7.74 -0.26
C LEU A 84 18.36 7.10 -0.74
N GLY A 85 19.35 7.88 -1.13
CA GLY A 85 20.65 7.42 -1.59
C GLY A 85 21.17 8.16 -2.82
N GLY A 86 22.43 7.92 -3.19
CA GLY A 86 23.02 8.40 -4.42
C GLY A 86 22.58 7.63 -5.65
N ASP A 87 22.93 8.11 -6.85
CA ASP A 87 22.51 7.51 -8.12
C ASP A 87 22.79 6.01 -8.20
N ARG A 88 23.95 5.58 -7.76
CA ARG A 88 24.33 4.17 -7.77
C ARG A 88 23.53 3.35 -6.77
N ASP A 89 23.41 3.84 -5.54
CA ASP A 89 22.67 3.15 -4.47
C ASP A 89 21.20 2.98 -4.87
N LEU A 90 20.62 4.02 -5.50
CA LEU A 90 19.24 3.97 -5.98
C LEU A 90 19.03 2.94 -7.08
N LEU A 91 20.00 2.76 -7.99
CA LEU A 91 19.93 1.72 -9.01
C LEU A 91 20.01 0.33 -8.40
N GLU A 92 20.91 0.11 -7.45
CA GLU A 92 21.08 -1.15 -6.74
C GLU A 92 19.80 -1.50 -5.96
N THR A 93 19.26 -0.57 -5.16
CA THR A 93 18.00 -0.77 -4.41
C THR A 93 16.78 -0.98 -5.32
N CYS A 94 16.76 -0.35 -6.50
CA CYS A 94 15.71 -0.58 -7.49
C CYS A 94 15.83 -1.98 -8.12
N ALA A 95 17.05 -2.42 -8.44
CA ALA A 95 17.29 -3.74 -8.99
C ALA A 95 16.94 -4.86 -7.99
N ASP A 96 17.17 -4.62 -6.70
CA ASP A 96 16.82 -5.51 -5.61
C ASP A 96 15.30 -5.52 -5.28
N GLY A 97 14.56 -4.53 -5.81
CA GLY A 97 13.11 -4.42 -5.64
C GLY A 97 12.66 -3.66 -4.39
N ASP A 98 13.56 -3.06 -3.64
CA ASP A 98 13.25 -2.30 -2.42
C ASP A 98 12.60 -0.95 -2.74
N ILE A 99 13.07 -0.28 -3.82
CA ILE A 99 12.49 0.96 -4.34
C ILE A 99 11.92 0.67 -5.74
N PRO A 100 10.60 0.75 -5.94
CA PRO A 100 9.99 0.35 -7.21
C PRO A 100 10.23 1.33 -8.36
N PHE A 101 10.53 2.61 -8.09
CA PHE A 101 10.72 3.63 -9.11
C PHE A 101 11.94 4.49 -8.81
N VAL A 102 12.82 4.62 -9.80
CA VAL A 102 13.97 5.54 -9.78
C VAL A 102 13.99 6.34 -11.07
N VAL A 103 14.21 7.65 -10.96
CA VAL A 103 14.40 8.54 -12.10
C VAL A 103 15.77 9.19 -12.00
N GLN A 104 16.58 9.00 -13.01
CA GLN A 104 17.94 9.59 -13.07
C GLN A 104 18.43 9.72 -14.51
N ASN A 105 19.55 10.43 -14.67
CA ASN A 105 20.24 10.57 -15.95
C ASN A 105 20.84 9.24 -16.41
N THR A 106 21.21 9.14 -17.70
CA THR A 106 21.81 7.93 -18.26
C THR A 106 23.26 7.71 -17.80
N ALA A 107 24.02 8.76 -17.54
CA ALA A 107 25.43 8.68 -17.19
C ALA A 107 25.73 7.75 -15.99
N PRO A 108 25.04 7.83 -14.84
CA PRO A 108 25.24 6.86 -13.74
C PRO A 108 24.89 5.43 -14.12
N GLN A 109 23.99 5.23 -15.07
CA GLN A 109 23.51 3.90 -15.48
C GLN A 109 24.51 3.13 -16.34
N VAL A 110 25.51 3.82 -16.94
CA VAL A 110 26.56 3.20 -17.77
C VAL A 110 27.34 2.13 -16.99
N SER A 111 27.48 2.28 -15.67
CA SER A 111 28.15 1.26 -14.83
C SER A 111 27.38 -0.05 -14.71
N PHE A 112 26.08 -0.04 -14.97
CA PHE A 112 25.19 -1.22 -14.97
C PHE A 112 24.93 -1.74 -16.40
N MET A 113 24.82 -0.82 -17.34
CA MET A 113 24.52 -1.12 -18.74
C MET A 113 25.43 -0.28 -19.63
N GLY A 114 26.56 -0.87 -20.08
CA GLY A 114 27.59 -0.18 -20.86
C GLY A 114 27.09 0.42 -22.17
N ASP A 115 26.03 -0.14 -22.78
CA ASP A 115 25.45 0.36 -24.03
C ASP A 115 24.85 1.78 -23.88
N LEU A 116 24.51 2.19 -22.67
CA LEU A 116 24.01 3.54 -22.40
C LEU A 116 25.07 4.63 -22.59
N ALA A 117 26.36 4.25 -22.68
CA ALA A 117 27.45 5.17 -22.99
C ALA A 117 27.28 5.89 -24.35
N VAL A 118 26.44 5.35 -25.24
CA VAL A 118 26.09 6.01 -26.51
C VAL A 118 25.48 7.40 -26.31
N PHE A 119 24.78 7.63 -25.19
CA PHE A 119 24.18 8.94 -24.87
C PHE A 119 25.18 9.96 -24.32
N ASP A 120 26.39 9.53 -23.94
CA ASP A 120 27.46 10.39 -23.42
C ASP A 120 28.46 10.77 -24.52
N LEU A 121 28.26 10.33 -25.78
CA LEU A 121 29.12 10.69 -26.88
C LEU A 121 28.97 12.17 -27.25
N PRO A 122 30.08 12.89 -27.49
CA PRO A 122 30.04 14.28 -27.96
C PRO A 122 29.41 14.33 -29.36
N CYS A 123 28.53 15.29 -29.55
CA CYS A 123 27.93 15.58 -30.87
C CYS A 123 28.91 16.37 -31.74
#